data_fc42739e3b6ba8115ec27214e9364998
#
_entry.id   fc42739e3b6ba8115ec27214e9364998
#
_cell.length_a   1.000
_cell.length_b   1.000
_cell.length_c   1.000
_cell.angle_alpha   90.00
_cell.angle_beta   90.00
_cell.angle_gamma   90.00
#
_symmetry.space_group_name_H-M   'P 1'
#
loop_
_entity.id
_entity.type
_entity.pdbx_description
1 polymer ?
#
loop_
_entity_poly.entity_id
_entity_poly.type
_entity_poly.pdbx_seq_one_letter_code
_entity_poly.pdbx_strand_id
1 'polypeptide(L)'
;MRRSNAVLLAILGLAGRSWGQAAAAYDPQGVHLDAQGVLRSRTVDPDPRLEAIRKNAKSFQKDGKLLYISLPRLFAEARRILEAGKPLPEEVRYLGGLTKLQYVFLHPDAKDLVIAGPAEPFDKKEAFRPLGRITGRPVLHLDDLATALRAFGPGKKPDRLGCDIEVTKEIQDRVAVKARAVGPTAQIIGFKKACDQIAEAGGPQPVKFFGLDEETRFAFVCVEADYRLKQLALGVLPSPAPKVVSYRSLIEKPEAQLRFSLESNYDALAVSPDGNAFELRGPSLKVNGGLLGKPESKPEDMTPAGRRFVELCNGNFDALARTLLPWADLCNLGDLSVLAALVAEDRLAEKAGWDLAWILDPKGYPVARMAAPRSAATLCSVIVSGNSAIFVSGGVWIKPADWAAKRSSDDKVAEKAFRPKEGWSAAQK
;
A
#
# COMPACT_ATOMS: atom_id res chain seq x y z
N MET A 1 -59.97 -6.82 -39.62
CA MET A 1 -58.76 -7.60 -39.32
C MET A 1 -57.55 -6.66 -39.41
N ARG A 2 -57.09 -6.12 -38.32
CA ARG A 2 -55.89 -5.29 -38.23
C ARG A 2 -54.92 -6.00 -37.26
N ARG A 3 -53.77 -6.44 -37.81
CA ARG A 3 -52.69 -7.03 -37.04
C ARG A 3 -51.79 -5.90 -36.54
N SER A 4 -51.70 -5.74 -35.23
CA SER A 4 -50.73 -4.86 -34.55
C SER A 4 -49.41 -5.62 -34.39
N ASN A 5 -48.34 -5.09 -34.99
CA ASN A 5 -46.98 -5.53 -34.73
C ASN A 5 -46.48 -4.81 -33.45
N ALA A 6 -46.27 -5.57 -32.37
CA ALA A 6 -45.56 -5.10 -31.22
C ALA A 6 -44.04 -5.28 -31.44
N VAL A 7 -43.32 -4.17 -31.51
CA VAL A 7 -41.87 -4.16 -31.53
C VAL A 7 -41.37 -4.30 -30.06
N LEU A 8 -40.73 -5.43 -29.78
CA LEU A 8 -40.06 -5.68 -28.50
C LEU A 8 -38.71 -4.97 -28.53
N LEU A 9 -38.60 -3.86 -27.81
CA LEU A 9 -37.29 -3.23 -27.50
C LEU A 9 -36.58 -4.07 -26.43
N ALA A 10 -35.57 -4.84 -26.83
CA ALA A 10 -34.66 -5.49 -25.92
C ALA A 10 -33.68 -4.43 -25.34
N ILE A 11 -33.92 -4.02 -24.11
CA ILE A 11 -32.96 -3.24 -23.36
C ILE A 11 -31.85 -4.20 -22.91
N LEU A 12 -30.71 -4.15 -23.62
CA LEU A 12 -29.46 -4.76 -23.17
C LEU A 12 -28.95 -3.97 -21.95
N GLY A 13 -29.31 -4.43 -20.77
CA GLY A 13 -28.71 -4.01 -19.54
C GLY A 13 -27.24 -4.43 -19.52
N LEU A 14 -26.34 -3.48 -19.73
CA LEU A 14 -24.93 -3.62 -19.40
C LEU A 14 -24.84 -3.78 -17.87
N ALA A 15 -24.87 -5.05 -17.42
CA ALA A 15 -24.54 -5.40 -16.05
C ALA A 15 -23.07 -5.07 -15.84
N GLY A 16 -22.78 -3.89 -15.29
CA GLY A 16 -21.49 -3.57 -14.73
C GLY A 16 -21.17 -4.62 -13.66
N ARG A 17 -20.28 -5.54 -13.97
CA ARG A 17 -19.74 -6.46 -12.98
C ARG A 17 -19.05 -5.64 -11.91
N SER A 18 -19.68 -5.49 -10.74
CA SER A 18 -19.06 -4.88 -9.59
C SER A 18 -17.91 -5.77 -9.12
N TRP A 19 -16.71 -5.26 -9.17
CA TRP A 19 -15.50 -5.91 -8.68
C TRP A 19 -15.54 -6.17 -7.17
N GLY A 20 -16.53 -5.65 -6.46
CA GLY A 20 -16.71 -5.84 -5.02
C GLY A 20 -16.87 -7.30 -4.58
N GLN A 21 -17.34 -8.20 -5.46
CA GLN A 21 -17.41 -9.63 -5.13
C GLN A 21 -16.09 -10.37 -5.37
N ALA A 22 -15.21 -9.86 -6.26
CA ALA A 22 -13.91 -10.47 -6.49
C ALA A 22 -12.92 -10.18 -5.35
N ALA A 23 -13.03 -9.01 -4.69
CA ALA A 23 -12.19 -8.67 -3.53
C ALA A 23 -12.45 -9.58 -2.32
N ALA A 24 -13.69 -10.08 -2.15
CA ALA A 24 -14.03 -11.01 -1.07
C ALA A 24 -13.41 -12.42 -1.25
N ALA A 25 -12.99 -12.78 -2.47
CA ALA A 25 -12.41 -14.08 -2.79
C ALA A 25 -10.88 -14.10 -2.65
N TYR A 26 -10.25 -12.94 -2.40
CA TYR A 26 -8.79 -12.82 -2.36
C TYR A 26 -8.29 -12.37 -1.00
N ASP A 27 -7.79 -13.28 -0.21
CA ASP A 27 -6.81 -12.99 0.84
C ASP A 27 -6.03 -14.21 1.35
N PRO A 28 -4.85 -14.48 0.79
CA PRO A 28 -3.93 -15.43 1.37
C PRO A 28 -3.29 -14.93 2.68
N GLN A 29 -3.58 -13.69 3.10
CA GLN A 29 -2.95 -13.04 4.26
C GLN A 29 -3.84 -12.95 5.51
N GLY A 30 -5.09 -13.47 5.45
CA GLY A 30 -5.94 -13.58 6.64
C GLY A 30 -6.72 -12.31 7.04
N VAL A 31 -7.19 -11.52 6.07
CA VAL A 31 -8.26 -10.53 6.25
C VAL A 31 -9.40 -10.80 5.26
N HIS A 32 -10.58 -10.32 5.52
CA HIS A 32 -11.72 -10.34 4.61
C HIS A 32 -12.66 -9.17 4.89
N LEU A 33 -13.44 -8.81 3.91
CA LEU A 33 -14.57 -7.91 4.11
C LEU A 33 -15.81 -8.73 4.47
N ASP A 34 -16.47 -8.37 5.55
CA ASP A 34 -17.77 -8.94 5.86
C ASP A 34 -18.89 -8.33 4.99
N ALA A 35 -20.13 -8.83 5.15
CA ALA A 35 -21.28 -8.36 4.39
C ALA A 35 -21.62 -6.87 4.61
N GLN A 36 -21.10 -6.26 5.68
CA GLN A 36 -21.25 -4.85 6.03
C GLN A 36 -20.07 -4.00 5.52
N GLY A 37 -19.10 -4.59 4.81
CA GLY A 37 -17.89 -3.92 4.31
C GLY A 37 -16.85 -3.61 5.39
N VAL A 38 -16.92 -4.28 6.54
CA VAL A 38 -15.94 -4.14 7.64
C VAL A 38 -14.76 -5.08 7.37
N LEU A 39 -13.54 -4.55 7.43
CA LEU A 39 -12.33 -5.36 7.34
C LEU A 39 -12.14 -6.16 8.65
N ARG A 40 -12.01 -7.48 8.53
CA ARG A 40 -11.85 -8.41 9.65
C ARG A 40 -10.68 -9.34 9.46
N SER A 41 -10.12 -9.82 10.57
CA SER A 41 -9.15 -10.92 10.57
C SER A 41 -9.82 -12.24 10.16
N ARG A 42 -9.12 -13.03 9.37
CA ARG A 42 -9.48 -14.40 8.98
C ARG A 42 -8.29 -15.32 9.19
N THR A 43 -8.52 -16.49 9.73
CA THR A 43 -7.51 -17.55 9.75
C THR A 43 -7.45 -18.18 8.36
N VAL A 44 -6.29 -18.18 7.72
CA VAL A 44 -6.06 -18.81 6.41
C VAL A 44 -4.83 -19.69 6.53
N ASP A 45 -4.89 -20.88 5.96
CA ASP A 45 -3.71 -21.72 5.83
C ASP A 45 -2.69 -21.05 4.91
N PRO A 46 -1.39 -21.15 5.24
CA PRO A 46 -0.33 -20.60 4.39
C PRO A 46 -0.41 -21.21 2.98
N ASP A 47 -0.29 -20.37 1.93
CA ASP A 47 -0.18 -20.88 0.56
C ASP A 47 1.19 -21.57 0.39
N PRO A 48 1.24 -22.90 0.19
CA PRO A 48 2.50 -23.64 0.07
C PRO A 48 3.38 -23.14 -1.07
N ARG A 49 2.78 -22.57 -2.14
CA ARG A 49 3.51 -22.00 -3.28
C ARG A 49 4.25 -20.73 -2.85
N LEU A 50 3.59 -19.83 -2.11
CA LEU A 50 4.21 -18.63 -1.58
C LEU A 50 5.31 -18.96 -0.57
N GLU A 51 5.13 -19.97 0.25
CA GLU A 51 6.17 -20.44 1.17
C GLU A 51 7.38 -21.01 0.41
N ALA A 52 7.16 -21.80 -0.65
CA ALA A 52 8.23 -22.31 -1.50
C ALA A 52 8.99 -21.17 -2.20
N ILE A 53 8.29 -20.19 -2.78
CA ILE A 53 8.88 -19.01 -3.39
C ILE A 53 9.71 -18.25 -2.35
N ARG A 54 9.17 -18.00 -1.16
CA ARG A 54 9.84 -17.28 -0.07
C ARG A 54 11.09 -17.98 0.44
N LYS A 55 11.07 -19.31 0.55
CA LYS A 55 12.25 -20.10 0.91
C LYS A 55 13.36 -20.01 -0.12
N ASN A 56 12.99 -19.96 -1.41
CA ASN A 56 13.91 -19.94 -2.52
C ASN A 56 14.29 -18.50 -2.95
N ALA A 57 13.53 -17.50 -2.55
CA ALA A 57 13.82 -16.10 -2.84
C ALA A 57 15.12 -15.70 -2.13
N LYS A 58 16.22 -15.72 -2.89
CA LYS A 58 17.46 -15.07 -2.46
C LYS A 58 17.14 -13.63 -2.13
N SER A 59 17.80 -13.08 -1.12
CA SER A 59 17.74 -11.65 -0.79
C SER A 59 17.76 -10.85 -2.08
N PHE A 60 16.93 -9.78 -2.18
CA PHE A 60 16.79 -8.96 -3.36
C PHE A 60 18.13 -8.82 -4.07
N GLN A 61 18.23 -9.36 -5.30
CA GLN A 61 19.42 -9.18 -6.09
C GLN A 61 19.53 -7.68 -6.36
N LYS A 62 20.52 -7.03 -5.77
CA LYS A 62 20.92 -5.66 -6.09
C LYS A 62 21.25 -5.49 -7.58
N ASP A 63 21.54 -6.57 -8.27
CA ASP A 63 22.08 -6.63 -9.64
C ASP A 63 21.17 -7.39 -10.61
N GLY A 64 19.86 -7.51 -10.33
CA GLY A 64 18.89 -8.07 -11.28
C GLY A 64 18.83 -7.21 -12.56
N LYS A 65 18.59 -7.85 -13.72
CA LYS A 65 18.37 -7.12 -14.97
C LYS A 65 17.24 -6.10 -14.78
N LEU A 66 17.55 -4.83 -15.01
CA LEU A 66 16.58 -3.76 -14.93
C LEU A 66 15.69 -3.76 -16.18
N LEU A 67 14.40 -3.63 -15.98
CA LEU A 67 13.46 -3.26 -17.04
C LEU A 67 13.30 -1.75 -17.05
N TYR A 68 13.48 -1.15 -18.21
CA TYR A 68 13.30 0.29 -18.46
C TYR A 68 12.00 0.52 -19.22
N ILE A 69 11.18 1.45 -18.75
CA ILE A 69 9.87 1.76 -19.33
C ILE A 69 9.80 3.25 -19.61
N SER A 70 9.61 3.61 -20.89
CA SER A 70 9.26 4.97 -21.29
C SER A 70 7.81 5.24 -20.96
N LEU A 71 7.54 6.14 -20.03
CA LEU A 71 6.18 6.50 -19.64
C LEU A 71 5.40 7.18 -20.78
N PRO A 72 5.93 8.18 -21.51
CA PRO A 72 5.20 8.77 -22.63
C PRO A 72 4.76 7.74 -23.67
N ARG A 73 5.63 6.78 -24.01
CA ARG A 73 5.31 5.74 -25.01
C ARG A 73 4.39 4.66 -24.46
N LEU A 74 4.54 4.27 -23.20
CA LEU A 74 3.61 3.34 -22.54
C LEU A 74 2.19 3.90 -22.54
N PHE A 75 2.04 5.20 -22.16
CA PHE A 75 0.74 5.83 -22.12
C PHE A 75 0.14 6.06 -23.51
N ALA A 76 0.96 6.38 -24.51
CA ALA A 76 0.51 6.45 -25.89
C ALA A 76 -0.01 5.11 -26.40
N GLU A 77 0.67 4.01 -26.08
CA GLU A 77 0.24 2.66 -26.44
C GLU A 77 -1.04 2.25 -25.67
N ALA A 78 -1.10 2.52 -24.38
CA ALA A 78 -2.29 2.26 -23.59
C ALA A 78 -3.52 3.01 -24.14
N ARG A 79 -3.34 4.29 -24.48
CA ARG A 79 -4.36 5.12 -25.10
C ARG A 79 -4.84 4.54 -26.43
N ARG A 80 -3.91 4.19 -27.32
CA ARG A 80 -4.22 3.57 -28.63
C ARG A 80 -5.05 2.29 -28.49
N ILE A 81 -4.73 1.44 -27.50
CA ILE A 81 -5.43 0.18 -27.26
C ILE A 81 -6.85 0.44 -26.76
N LEU A 82 -7.01 1.35 -25.77
CA LEU A 82 -8.32 1.66 -25.19
C LEU A 82 -9.23 2.38 -26.19
N GLU A 83 -8.70 3.32 -26.98
CA GLU A 83 -9.46 4.01 -28.03
C GLU A 83 -9.91 3.04 -29.16
N ALA A 84 -9.19 1.92 -29.36
CA ALA A 84 -9.61 0.83 -30.24
C ALA A 84 -10.65 -0.11 -29.58
N GLY A 85 -11.16 0.20 -28.38
CA GLY A 85 -12.14 -0.60 -27.64
C GLY A 85 -11.59 -1.93 -27.10
N LYS A 86 -10.25 -2.08 -27.02
CA LYS A 86 -9.61 -3.31 -26.57
C LYS A 86 -9.17 -3.21 -25.11
N PRO A 87 -9.20 -4.30 -24.33
CA PRO A 87 -8.65 -4.33 -22.99
C PRO A 87 -7.11 -4.18 -23.04
N LEU A 88 -6.55 -3.52 -22.02
CA LEU A 88 -5.11 -3.43 -21.90
C LEU A 88 -4.48 -4.81 -21.68
N PRO A 89 -3.41 -5.16 -22.41
CA PRO A 89 -2.58 -6.32 -22.11
C PRO A 89 -2.04 -6.26 -20.68
N GLU A 90 -1.84 -7.41 -20.07
CA GLU A 90 -1.37 -7.49 -18.69
C GLU A 90 0.05 -6.90 -18.53
N GLU A 91 0.90 -7.02 -19.55
CA GLU A 91 2.22 -6.41 -19.57
C GLU A 91 2.16 -4.88 -19.45
N VAL A 92 1.17 -4.24 -20.07
CA VAL A 92 0.91 -2.79 -19.96
C VAL A 92 0.30 -2.48 -18.60
N ARG A 93 -0.72 -3.26 -18.20
CA ARG A 93 -1.44 -3.06 -16.93
C ARG A 93 -0.53 -3.19 -15.72
N TYR A 94 0.43 -4.12 -15.74
CA TYR A 94 1.33 -4.43 -14.64
C TYR A 94 2.78 -3.98 -14.89
N LEU A 95 2.96 -2.94 -15.71
CA LEU A 95 4.24 -2.28 -15.93
C LEU A 95 5.38 -3.27 -16.24
N GLY A 96 5.12 -4.23 -17.16
CA GLY A 96 6.10 -5.24 -17.57
C GLY A 96 6.55 -6.19 -16.47
N GLY A 97 5.83 -6.25 -15.35
CA GLY A 97 6.20 -7.09 -14.19
C GLY A 97 7.23 -6.43 -13.26
N LEU A 98 7.39 -5.10 -13.30
CA LEU A 98 8.19 -4.38 -12.30
C LEU A 98 7.72 -4.71 -10.88
N THR A 99 8.62 -5.13 -10.02
CA THR A 99 8.36 -5.45 -8.60
C THR A 99 8.80 -4.33 -7.65
N LYS A 100 9.49 -3.33 -8.16
CA LYS A 100 9.90 -2.10 -7.47
C LYS A 100 10.19 -1.01 -8.49
N LEU A 101 9.85 0.23 -8.18
CA LEU A 101 10.40 1.39 -8.85
C LEU A 101 11.74 1.74 -8.19
N GLN A 102 12.84 1.63 -8.94
CA GLN A 102 14.17 1.91 -8.40
C GLN A 102 14.78 3.18 -8.98
N TYR A 103 14.55 3.47 -10.26
CA TYR A 103 15.12 4.63 -10.94
C TYR A 103 14.07 5.40 -11.72
N VAL A 104 14.30 6.70 -11.82
CA VAL A 104 13.58 7.61 -12.74
C VAL A 104 14.62 8.40 -13.52
N PHE A 105 14.53 8.41 -14.85
CA PHE A 105 15.47 9.11 -15.74
C PHE A 105 14.71 10.07 -16.65
N LEU A 106 15.06 11.33 -16.59
CA LEU A 106 14.63 12.34 -17.54
C LEU A 106 15.63 12.42 -18.68
N HIS A 107 15.15 12.35 -19.92
CA HIS A 107 15.93 12.53 -21.14
C HIS A 107 15.35 13.75 -21.90
N PRO A 108 15.74 14.98 -21.55
CA PRO A 108 15.12 16.20 -22.10
C PRO A 108 15.26 16.30 -23.63
N ASP A 109 16.46 16.01 -24.15
CA ASP A 109 16.75 16.06 -25.60
C ASP A 109 15.92 15.04 -26.40
N ALA A 110 15.63 13.90 -25.78
CA ALA A 110 14.82 12.84 -26.39
C ALA A 110 13.34 12.95 -26.07
N LYS A 111 12.92 13.97 -25.31
CA LYS A 111 11.55 14.17 -24.81
C LYS A 111 10.98 12.89 -24.22
N ASP A 112 11.70 12.29 -23.24
CA ASP A 112 11.33 11.03 -22.65
C ASP A 112 11.52 11.04 -21.14
N LEU A 113 10.63 10.34 -20.43
CA LEU A 113 10.71 10.06 -19.00
C LEU A 113 10.66 8.55 -18.82
N VAL A 114 11.73 7.98 -18.30
CA VAL A 114 11.93 6.54 -18.18
C VAL A 114 11.95 6.14 -16.72
N ILE A 115 11.15 5.15 -16.36
CA ILE A 115 11.25 4.47 -15.06
C ILE A 115 11.98 3.15 -15.22
N ALA A 116 12.69 2.73 -14.17
CA ALA A 116 13.38 1.44 -14.21
C ALA A 116 13.39 0.75 -12.85
N GLY A 117 13.48 -0.58 -12.90
CA GLY A 117 13.56 -1.41 -11.71
C GLY A 117 13.66 -2.89 -12.04
N PRO A 118 13.80 -3.75 -11.00
CA PRO A 118 13.75 -5.18 -11.17
C PRO A 118 12.37 -5.61 -11.65
N ALA A 119 12.34 -6.47 -12.66
CA ALA A 119 11.12 -7.03 -13.21
C ALA A 119 11.25 -8.54 -13.34
N GLU A 120 10.14 -9.23 -13.21
CA GLU A 120 10.08 -10.67 -13.32
C GLU A 120 8.75 -11.16 -13.91
N PRO A 121 8.70 -12.39 -14.46
CA PRO A 121 7.43 -13.01 -14.80
C PRO A 121 6.53 -13.08 -13.56
N PHE A 122 5.25 -12.81 -13.72
CA PHE A 122 4.30 -12.76 -12.63
C PHE A 122 3.12 -13.72 -12.82
N ASP A 123 2.40 -14.02 -11.71
CA ASP A 123 1.21 -14.86 -11.74
C ASP A 123 -0.03 -13.99 -12.02
N LYS A 124 -0.70 -14.30 -13.12
CA LYS A 124 -1.86 -13.56 -13.63
C LYS A 124 -3.18 -13.93 -12.94
N LYS A 125 -3.18 -14.98 -12.10
CA LYS A 125 -4.41 -15.46 -11.44
C LYS A 125 -4.95 -14.50 -10.39
N GLU A 126 -4.08 -13.67 -9.83
CA GLU A 126 -4.37 -12.77 -8.71
C GLU A 126 -4.43 -11.31 -9.20
N ALA A 127 -5.53 -10.94 -9.86
CA ALA A 127 -5.67 -9.62 -10.49
C ALA A 127 -5.52 -8.44 -9.51
N PHE A 128 -5.87 -8.63 -8.24
CA PHE A 128 -5.73 -7.60 -7.21
C PHE A 128 -4.26 -7.37 -6.82
N ARG A 129 -3.48 -8.46 -6.68
CA ARG A 129 -2.07 -8.42 -6.25
C ARG A 129 -1.28 -9.49 -7.00
N PRO A 130 -1.02 -9.29 -8.31
CA PRO A 130 -0.18 -10.21 -9.04
C PRO A 130 1.22 -10.26 -8.43
N LEU A 131 1.72 -11.47 -8.23
CA LEU A 131 3.00 -11.71 -7.57
C LEU A 131 4.03 -12.19 -8.58
N GLY A 132 5.24 -11.65 -8.44
CA GLY A 132 6.41 -12.15 -9.17
C GLY A 132 6.70 -13.61 -8.83
N ARG A 133 7.06 -14.39 -9.85
CA ARG A 133 7.30 -15.84 -9.72
C ARG A 133 8.65 -16.19 -9.09
N ILE A 134 9.58 -15.22 -9.05
CA ILE A 134 10.93 -15.43 -8.53
C ILE A 134 11.02 -14.99 -7.07
N THR A 135 10.50 -13.78 -6.78
CA THR A 135 10.62 -13.17 -5.44
C THR A 135 9.34 -13.26 -4.62
N GLY A 136 8.18 -13.50 -5.26
CA GLY A 136 6.86 -13.42 -4.61
C GLY A 136 6.46 -12.00 -4.24
N ARG A 137 7.11 -10.98 -4.79
CA ARG A 137 6.74 -9.57 -4.56
C ARG A 137 5.56 -9.16 -5.41
N PRO A 138 4.69 -8.26 -4.90
CA PRO A 138 3.69 -7.62 -5.74
C PRO A 138 4.35 -6.85 -6.88
N VAL A 139 3.72 -6.89 -8.07
CA VAL A 139 4.13 -6.07 -9.20
C VAL A 139 3.42 -4.71 -9.17
N LEU A 140 4.02 -3.71 -9.82
CA LEU A 140 3.45 -2.37 -9.94
C LEU A 140 2.24 -2.38 -10.90
N HIS A 141 1.26 -1.53 -10.61
CA HIS A 141 0.06 -1.38 -11.43
C HIS A 141 0.02 0.00 -12.11
N LEU A 142 -0.41 0.01 -13.38
CA LEU A 142 -0.65 1.26 -14.11
C LEU A 142 -1.79 2.08 -13.49
N ASP A 143 -2.82 1.42 -12.95
CA ASP A 143 -3.93 2.06 -12.25
C ASP A 143 -3.47 2.80 -10.99
N ASP A 144 -2.51 2.24 -10.26
CA ASP A 144 -1.95 2.88 -9.07
C ASP A 144 -1.09 4.10 -9.45
N LEU A 145 -0.33 4.01 -10.55
CA LEU A 145 0.40 5.16 -11.09
C LEU A 145 -0.57 6.27 -11.52
N ALA A 146 -1.65 5.93 -12.22
CA ALA A 146 -2.68 6.90 -12.58
C ALA A 146 -3.32 7.55 -11.35
N THR A 147 -3.61 6.77 -10.32
CA THR A 147 -4.16 7.26 -9.04
C THR A 147 -3.18 8.23 -8.37
N ALA A 148 -1.90 7.88 -8.30
CA ALA A 148 -0.86 8.74 -7.74
C ALA A 148 -0.71 10.04 -8.53
N LEU A 149 -0.63 9.98 -9.87
CA LEU A 149 -0.55 11.18 -10.73
C LEU A 149 -1.77 12.10 -10.55
N ARG A 150 -2.98 11.55 -10.40
CA ARG A 150 -4.20 12.33 -10.15
C ARG A 150 -4.22 13.00 -8.78
N ALA A 151 -3.60 12.39 -7.77
CA ALA A 151 -3.46 12.99 -6.45
C ALA A 151 -2.59 14.27 -6.50
N PHE A 152 -1.62 14.33 -7.43
CA PHE A 152 -0.76 15.49 -7.69
C PHE A 152 -1.14 16.26 -8.96
N GLY A 153 -2.35 16.06 -9.49
CA GLY A 153 -2.83 16.77 -10.68
C GLY A 153 -2.86 18.30 -10.50
N PRO A 154 -3.14 19.06 -11.58
CA PRO A 154 -3.12 20.51 -11.56
C PRO A 154 -3.93 21.10 -10.40
N GLY A 155 -3.31 22.03 -9.66
CA GLY A 155 -3.92 22.68 -8.50
C GLY A 155 -4.03 21.81 -7.24
N LYS A 156 -3.56 20.57 -7.25
CA LYS A 156 -3.55 19.68 -6.10
C LYS A 156 -2.15 19.59 -5.48
N LYS A 157 -2.08 19.78 -4.19
CA LYS A 157 -0.86 19.59 -3.40
C LYS A 157 -1.25 18.89 -2.09
N PRO A 158 -1.47 17.56 -2.11
CA PRO A 158 -1.86 16.84 -0.91
C PRO A 158 -0.73 16.90 0.13
N ASP A 159 -1.08 17.21 1.36
CA ASP A 159 -0.15 17.12 2.50
C ASP A 159 0.33 15.68 2.68
N ARG A 160 -0.59 14.74 2.56
CA ARG A 160 -0.31 13.30 2.65
C ARG A 160 -1.31 12.47 1.84
N LEU A 161 -0.89 11.27 1.47
CA LEU A 161 -1.73 10.20 0.93
C LEU A 161 -1.82 9.07 1.93
N GLY A 162 -2.99 8.50 2.12
CA GLY A 162 -3.16 7.34 2.98
C GLY A 162 -4.46 7.29 3.73
N CYS A 163 -4.44 6.66 4.92
CA CYS A 163 -5.61 6.50 5.76
C CYS A 163 -5.25 6.42 7.25
N ASP A 164 -6.26 6.66 8.10
CA ASP A 164 -6.24 6.31 9.51
C ASP A 164 -7.41 5.38 9.83
N ILE A 165 -7.19 4.30 10.57
CA ILE A 165 -8.23 3.55 11.25
C ILE A 165 -8.37 4.16 12.65
N GLU A 166 -9.45 4.92 12.87
CA GLU A 166 -9.60 5.77 14.04
C GLU A 166 -10.09 4.99 15.27
N VAL A 167 -9.49 5.28 16.41
CA VAL A 167 -9.99 4.83 17.72
C VAL A 167 -10.72 6.01 18.37
N THR A 168 -12.02 6.12 18.12
CA THR A 168 -12.83 7.22 18.68
C THR A 168 -12.98 7.10 20.19
N LYS A 169 -13.35 8.20 20.86
CA LYS A 169 -13.59 8.21 22.31
C LYS A 169 -14.66 7.20 22.72
N GLU A 170 -15.73 7.08 21.93
CA GLU A 170 -16.83 6.15 22.18
C GLU A 170 -16.37 4.69 22.11
N ILE A 171 -15.48 4.36 21.17
CA ILE A 171 -14.85 3.02 21.07
C ILE A 171 -13.98 2.76 22.29
N GLN A 172 -13.15 3.73 22.68
CA GLN A 172 -12.31 3.64 23.87
C GLN A 172 -13.14 3.36 25.11
N ASP A 173 -14.23 4.09 25.30
CA ASP A 173 -15.11 3.96 26.47
C ASP A 173 -15.80 2.58 26.50
N ARG A 174 -16.35 2.10 25.36
CA ARG A 174 -16.95 0.76 25.28
C ARG A 174 -15.93 -0.34 25.56
N VAL A 175 -14.73 -0.24 24.98
CA VAL A 175 -13.64 -1.18 25.22
C VAL A 175 -13.22 -1.17 26.68
N ALA A 176 -13.06 0.00 27.30
CA ALA A 176 -12.67 0.12 28.71
C ALA A 176 -13.72 -0.45 29.68
N VAL A 177 -15.02 -0.23 29.42
CA VAL A 177 -16.11 -0.82 30.22
C VAL A 177 -16.08 -2.35 30.11
N LYS A 178 -15.97 -2.89 28.89
CA LYS A 178 -15.95 -4.33 28.68
C LYS A 178 -14.67 -4.98 29.25
N ALA A 179 -13.52 -4.33 29.12
CA ALA A 179 -12.26 -4.82 29.69
C ALA A 179 -12.33 -4.97 31.20
N ARG A 180 -12.90 -3.98 31.91
CA ARG A 180 -13.14 -4.06 33.37
C ARG A 180 -14.06 -5.21 33.76
N ALA A 181 -15.07 -5.50 32.96
CA ALA A 181 -16.02 -6.60 33.23
C ALA A 181 -15.41 -7.98 32.97
N VAL A 182 -14.61 -8.12 31.92
CA VAL A 182 -14.04 -9.40 31.46
C VAL A 182 -12.67 -9.69 32.10
N GLY A 183 -11.88 -8.66 32.43
CA GLY A 183 -10.51 -8.78 32.93
C GLY A 183 -10.36 -9.77 34.09
N PRO A 184 -11.19 -9.70 35.16
CA PRO A 184 -11.10 -10.64 36.30
C PRO A 184 -11.28 -12.11 35.91
N THR A 185 -12.00 -12.39 34.82
CA THR A 185 -12.28 -13.76 34.35
C THR A 185 -11.41 -14.16 33.17
N ALA A 186 -10.54 -13.30 32.68
CA ALA A 186 -9.76 -13.52 31.44
C ALA A 186 -8.90 -14.80 31.50
N GLN A 187 -8.34 -15.15 32.66
CA GLN A 187 -7.60 -16.39 32.86
C GLN A 187 -8.50 -17.63 32.78
N ILE A 188 -9.74 -17.51 33.26
CA ILE A 188 -10.71 -18.63 33.31
C ILE A 188 -11.27 -18.88 31.91
N ILE A 189 -11.69 -17.83 31.18
CA ILE A 189 -12.31 -17.96 29.86
C ILE A 189 -11.27 -18.08 28.73
N GLY A 190 -10.00 -17.79 29.00
CA GLY A 190 -8.89 -17.74 28.05
C GLY A 190 -8.68 -16.34 27.48
N PHE A 191 -7.41 -15.90 27.38
CA PHE A 191 -7.05 -14.55 26.92
C PHE A 191 -7.58 -14.21 25.54
N LYS A 192 -7.53 -15.15 24.60
CA LYS A 192 -8.06 -14.94 23.25
C LYS A 192 -9.53 -14.60 23.30
N LYS A 193 -10.34 -15.39 24.01
CA LYS A 193 -11.78 -15.17 24.13
C LYS A 193 -12.11 -13.86 24.85
N ALA A 194 -11.30 -13.47 25.84
CA ALA A 194 -11.42 -12.19 26.51
C ALA A 194 -11.18 -11.02 25.53
N CYS A 195 -10.10 -11.10 24.73
CA CYS A 195 -9.79 -10.10 23.70
C CYS A 195 -10.90 -10.01 22.65
N ASP A 196 -11.41 -11.15 22.17
CA ASP A 196 -12.48 -11.20 21.18
C ASP A 196 -13.75 -10.49 21.70
N GLN A 197 -14.16 -10.75 22.94
CA GLN A 197 -15.32 -10.10 23.58
C GLN A 197 -15.14 -8.60 23.76
N ILE A 198 -13.92 -8.16 24.10
CA ILE A 198 -13.61 -6.73 24.27
C ILE A 198 -13.61 -6.02 22.91
N ALA A 199 -13.01 -6.64 21.90
CA ALA A 199 -12.97 -6.13 20.54
C ALA A 199 -14.37 -6.01 19.93
N GLU A 200 -15.23 -7.01 20.16
CA GLU A 200 -16.62 -7.01 19.71
C GLU A 200 -17.42 -5.85 20.35
N ALA A 201 -17.23 -5.60 21.65
CA ALA A 201 -17.85 -4.47 22.33
C ALA A 201 -17.38 -3.11 21.78
N GLY A 202 -16.16 -3.00 21.31
CA GLY A 202 -15.66 -1.81 20.61
C GLY A 202 -16.40 -1.52 19.31
N GLY A 203 -16.79 -2.56 18.59
CA GLY A 203 -17.43 -2.46 17.29
C GLY A 203 -16.47 -2.02 16.17
N PRO A 204 -16.98 -1.70 14.97
CA PRO A 204 -16.15 -1.23 13.86
C PRO A 204 -15.51 0.12 14.13
N GLN A 205 -14.25 0.25 13.75
CA GLN A 205 -13.47 1.50 13.76
C GLN A 205 -13.62 2.18 12.40
N PRO A 206 -14.00 3.46 12.33
CA PRO A 206 -14.10 4.18 11.06
C PRO A 206 -12.72 4.37 10.43
N VAL A 207 -12.69 4.36 9.10
CA VAL A 207 -11.51 4.67 8.30
C VAL A 207 -11.66 6.05 7.69
N LYS A 208 -10.63 6.88 7.84
CA LYS A 208 -10.53 8.20 7.25
C LYS A 208 -9.42 8.21 6.21
N PHE A 209 -9.73 8.70 5.00
CA PHE A 209 -8.77 8.77 3.90
C PHE A 209 -8.23 10.18 3.72
N PHE A 210 -7.00 10.27 3.20
CA PHE A 210 -6.29 11.53 2.92
C PHE A 210 -5.72 11.49 1.50
N GLY A 211 -6.08 12.47 0.69
CA GLY A 211 -5.52 12.67 -0.65
C GLY A 211 -5.79 11.55 -1.67
N LEU A 212 -6.57 10.55 -1.31
CA LEU A 212 -6.92 9.39 -2.15
C LEU A 212 -8.43 9.30 -2.38
N ASP A 213 -8.80 8.82 -3.56
CA ASP A 213 -10.16 8.38 -3.84
C ASP A 213 -10.38 7.00 -3.17
N GLU A 214 -11.44 6.91 -2.33
CA GLU A 214 -11.79 5.71 -1.57
C GLU A 214 -12.17 4.51 -2.45
N GLU A 215 -12.45 4.74 -3.73
CA GLU A 215 -12.82 3.69 -4.68
C GLU A 215 -11.63 3.21 -5.52
N THR A 216 -10.42 3.24 -4.94
CA THR A 216 -9.19 2.80 -5.59
C THR A 216 -8.54 1.64 -4.86
N ARG A 217 -7.81 0.82 -5.60
CA ARG A 217 -6.93 -0.21 -5.04
C ARG A 217 -5.91 0.38 -4.06
N PHE A 218 -5.38 1.57 -4.38
CA PHE A 218 -4.44 2.27 -3.51
C PHE A 218 -5.03 2.50 -2.10
N ALA A 219 -6.23 3.04 -2.02
CA ALA A 219 -6.91 3.25 -0.74
C ALA A 219 -7.13 1.92 0.02
N PHE A 220 -7.51 0.86 -0.69
CA PHE A 220 -7.69 -0.47 -0.09
C PHE A 220 -6.39 -0.99 0.54
N VAL A 221 -5.27 -0.93 -0.19
CA VAL A 221 -3.96 -1.40 0.30
C VAL A 221 -3.52 -0.61 1.54
N CYS A 222 -3.79 0.70 1.60
CA CYS A 222 -3.49 1.50 2.78
C CYS A 222 -4.21 0.97 4.03
N VAL A 223 -5.51 0.70 3.93
CA VAL A 223 -6.29 0.17 5.07
C VAL A 223 -5.80 -1.22 5.49
N GLU A 224 -5.54 -2.08 4.52
CA GLU A 224 -5.02 -3.42 4.79
C GLU A 224 -3.66 -3.37 5.49
N ALA A 225 -2.74 -2.53 5.00
CA ALA A 225 -1.40 -2.41 5.56
C ALA A 225 -1.41 -1.86 6.99
N ASP A 226 -2.24 -0.85 7.27
CA ASP A 226 -2.43 -0.30 8.62
C ASP A 226 -3.04 -1.36 9.56
N TYR A 227 -4.04 -2.09 9.12
CA TYR A 227 -4.66 -3.14 9.92
C TYR A 227 -3.66 -4.24 10.29
N ARG A 228 -2.74 -4.59 9.38
CA ARG A 228 -1.64 -5.54 9.64
C ARG A 228 -0.65 -5.02 10.68
N LEU A 229 -0.31 -3.72 10.63
CA LEU A 229 0.54 -3.12 11.64
C LEU A 229 -0.09 -3.23 13.04
N LYS A 230 -1.39 -2.97 13.14
CA LYS A 230 -2.14 -3.12 14.40
C LYS A 230 -2.16 -4.56 14.89
N GLN A 231 -2.40 -5.53 13.99
CA GLN A 231 -2.36 -6.95 14.34
C GLN A 231 -0.98 -7.38 14.85
N LEU A 232 0.10 -6.93 14.20
CA LEU A 232 1.48 -7.22 14.61
C LEU A 232 1.79 -6.57 15.97
N ALA A 233 1.44 -5.31 16.16
CA ALA A 233 1.70 -4.58 17.40
C ALA A 233 0.97 -5.20 18.61
N LEU A 234 -0.26 -5.65 18.41
CA LEU A 234 -1.08 -6.27 19.47
C LEU A 234 -0.81 -7.78 19.67
N GLY A 235 0.03 -8.39 18.81
CA GLY A 235 0.33 -9.82 18.87
C GLY A 235 -0.85 -10.71 18.41
N VAL A 236 -1.82 -10.15 17.72
CA VAL A 236 -2.92 -10.89 17.07
C VAL A 236 -2.39 -11.67 15.87
N LEU A 237 -1.48 -11.06 15.13
CA LEU A 237 -0.72 -11.69 14.06
C LEU A 237 0.66 -12.10 14.60
N PRO A 238 1.05 -13.38 14.55
CA PRO A 238 2.41 -13.79 14.83
C PRO A 238 3.39 -13.07 13.92
N SER A 239 4.51 -12.60 14.48
CA SER A 239 5.52 -11.94 13.67
C SER A 239 6.14 -12.92 12.66
N PRO A 240 6.14 -12.59 11.36
CA PRO A 240 6.80 -13.41 10.35
C PRO A 240 8.33 -13.25 10.34
N ALA A 241 8.86 -12.26 11.06
CA ALA A 241 10.29 -12.03 11.22
C ALA A 241 10.70 -12.44 12.65
N PRO A 242 11.56 -13.48 12.84
CA PRO A 242 11.86 -14.02 14.17
C PRO A 242 12.41 -13.02 15.18
N LYS A 243 13.05 -11.93 14.69
CA LYS A 243 13.63 -10.88 15.54
C LYS A 243 12.62 -9.80 15.94
N VAL A 244 11.44 -9.79 15.35
CA VAL A 244 10.40 -8.80 15.67
C VAL A 244 9.39 -9.42 16.61
N VAL A 245 9.26 -8.86 17.79
CA VAL A 245 8.24 -9.23 18.77
C VAL A 245 7.15 -8.16 18.79
N SER A 246 5.94 -8.53 19.22
CA SER A 246 4.83 -7.58 19.29
C SER A 246 5.08 -6.52 20.36
N TYR A 247 4.55 -5.30 20.16
CA TYR A 247 4.54 -4.27 21.20
C TYR A 247 3.91 -4.80 22.51
N ARG A 248 2.81 -5.57 22.36
CA ARG A 248 2.12 -6.19 23.49
C ARG A 248 3.04 -7.06 24.34
N SER A 249 3.98 -7.79 23.75
CA SER A 249 4.92 -8.67 24.49
C SER A 249 6.05 -7.91 25.20
N LEU A 250 6.26 -6.63 24.87
CA LEU A 250 7.28 -5.77 25.47
C LEU A 250 6.76 -5.02 26.71
N ILE A 251 5.47 -5.08 27.01
CA ILE A 251 4.86 -4.37 28.12
C ILE A 251 4.31 -5.32 29.18
N GLU A 252 4.62 -5.04 30.44
CA GLU A 252 4.18 -5.82 31.60
C GLU A 252 3.04 -5.14 32.36
N LYS A 253 2.99 -3.81 32.31
CA LYS A 253 2.01 -2.97 33.02
C LYS A 253 1.31 -2.03 32.04
N PRO A 254 0.11 -1.54 32.39
CA PRO A 254 -0.54 -0.52 31.58
C PRO A 254 0.35 0.71 31.41
N GLU A 255 0.52 1.12 30.16
CA GLU A 255 1.30 2.30 29.76
C GLU A 255 0.40 3.29 28.99
N ALA A 256 0.99 4.43 28.63
CA ALA A 256 0.34 5.37 27.73
C ALA A 256 0.00 4.67 26.41
N GLN A 257 -1.21 4.95 25.88
CA GLN A 257 -1.61 4.39 24.61
C GLN A 257 -0.82 5.03 23.47
N LEU A 258 -0.38 4.21 22.55
CA LEU A 258 0.48 4.61 21.45
C LEU A 258 -0.28 4.53 20.12
N ARG A 259 0.18 5.33 19.17
CA ARG A 259 -0.10 5.16 17.75
C ARG A 259 1.14 4.58 17.08
N PHE A 260 0.92 3.73 16.08
CA PHE A 260 1.96 3.28 15.15
C PHE A 260 1.46 3.50 13.74
N SER A 261 2.30 4.04 12.88
CA SER A 261 1.97 4.39 11.49
C SER A 261 3.04 3.87 10.54
N LEU A 262 2.64 3.61 9.30
CA LEU A 262 3.56 3.41 8.18
C LEU A 262 3.75 4.76 7.50
N GLU A 263 4.97 5.25 7.50
CA GLU A 263 5.30 6.60 7.03
C GLU A 263 6.43 6.57 6.00
N SER A 264 6.52 7.63 5.21
CA SER A 264 7.60 7.79 4.24
C SER A 264 8.98 7.76 4.89
N ASN A 265 9.94 7.11 4.23
CA ASN A 265 11.34 7.09 4.62
C ASN A 265 12.10 8.18 3.85
N TYR A 266 12.27 9.36 4.46
CA TYR A 266 12.80 10.57 3.82
C TYR A 266 14.26 10.48 3.36
N ASP A 267 15.00 9.47 3.78
CA ASP A 267 16.42 9.33 3.48
C ASP A 267 16.69 8.40 2.27
N ALA A 268 15.63 8.00 1.56
CA ALA A 268 15.69 6.96 0.54
C ALA A 268 15.78 7.49 -0.91
N LEU A 269 15.87 8.81 -1.17
CA LEU A 269 15.97 9.38 -2.52
C LEU A 269 17.35 9.96 -2.80
N ALA A 270 18.03 9.44 -3.82
CA ALA A 270 19.27 10.03 -4.35
C ALA A 270 19.02 10.64 -5.74
N VAL A 271 19.74 11.71 -6.08
CA VAL A 271 19.60 12.43 -7.35
C VAL A 271 20.98 12.72 -7.97
N SER A 272 21.08 12.63 -9.30
CA SER A 272 22.27 13.06 -10.04
C SER A 272 22.46 14.56 -9.96
N PRO A 273 23.70 15.10 -10.07
CA PRO A 273 23.96 16.55 -9.97
C PRO A 273 23.20 17.39 -10.99
N ASP A 274 22.94 16.85 -12.18
CA ASP A 274 22.17 17.52 -13.24
C ASP A 274 20.64 17.47 -13.02
N GLY A 275 20.18 16.73 -11.96
CA GLY A 275 18.76 16.61 -11.63
C GLY A 275 17.95 15.73 -12.60
N ASN A 276 18.61 14.97 -13.49
CA ASN A 276 17.94 14.18 -14.52
C ASN A 276 17.82 12.68 -14.19
N ALA A 277 18.48 12.20 -13.13
CA ALA A 277 18.39 10.83 -12.70
C ALA A 277 18.13 10.74 -11.19
N PHE A 278 17.17 9.89 -10.81
CA PHE A 278 16.75 9.68 -9.43
C PHE A 278 16.85 8.18 -9.11
N GLU A 279 17.28 7.85 -7.89
CA GLU A 279 17.27 6.48 -7.36
C GLU A 279 16.54 6.43 -6.03
N LEU A 280 15.56 5.54 -5.94
CA LEU A 280 14.81 5.23 -4.73
C LEU A 280 15.50 4.08 -4.00
N ARG A 281 16.19 4.39 -2.90
CA ARG A 281 17.04 3.44 -2.14
C ARG A 281 16.31 2.90 -0.91
N GLY A 282 16.53 1.62 -0.61
CA GLY A 282 15.98 0.97 0.57
C GLY A 282 14.46 0.80 0.54
N PRO A 283 13.82 0.55 1.69
CA PRO A 283 12.37 0.54 1.80
C PRO A 283 11.85 1.99 1.72
N SER A 284 10.78 2.19 0.94
CA SER A 284 10.14 3.50 0.74
C SER A 284 9.44 3.99 1.99
N LEU A 285 9.18 3.08 2.91
CA LEU A 285 8.39 3.29 4.12
C LEU A 285 9.14 2.79 5.35
N LYS A 286 8.77 3.33 6.50
CA LYS A 286 9.20 2.89 7.84
C LYS A 286 8.00 2.88 8.79
N VAL A 287 8.11 2.11 9.86
CA VAL A 287 7.21 2.23 11.00
C VAL A 287 7.62 3.43 11.83
N ASN A 288 6.66 4.26 12.17
CA ASN A 288 6.82 5.38 13.10
C ASN A 288 5.83 5.25 14.25
N GLY A 289 5.95 6.07 15.29
CA GLY A 289 5.05 6.02 16.43
C GLY A 289 5.06 7.30 17.24
N GLY A 290 4.08 7.39 18.14
CA GLY A 290 3.88 8.51 19.03
C GLY A 290 2.79 8.22 20.05
N LEU A 291 2.46 9.22 20.86
CA LEU A 291 1.39 9.13 21.84
C LEU A 291 0.01 9.24 21.17
N LEU A 292 -0.92 8.42 21.57
CA LEU A 292 -2.31 8.51 21.11
C LEU A 292 -2.93 9.87 21.56
N GLY A 293 -3.65 10.53 20.67
CA GLY A 293 -4.26 11.83 20.95
C GLY A 293 -3.28 13.04 20.90
N LYS A 294 -2.01 12.80 20.56
CA LYS A 294 -1.00 13.84 20.34
C LYS A 294 -0.36 13.68 18.98
N PRO A 295 -0.96 14.20 17.90
CA PRO A 295 -0.47 14.03 16.52
C PRO A 295 0.97 14.51 16.33
N GLU A 296 1.36 15.56 17.03
CA GLU A 296 2.70 16.17 17.00
C GLU A 296 3.75 15.40 17.79
N SER A 297 3.35 14.38 18.60
CA SER A 297 4.30 13.61 19.40
C SER A 297 5.29 12.83 18.50
N LYS A 298 6.52 12.80 18.96
CA LYS A 298 7.66 12.18 18.27
C LYS A 298 7.95 10.79 18.85
N PRO A 299 8.78 9.98 18.17
CA PRO A 299 9.22 8.69 18.70
C PRO A 299 9.84 8.78 20.10
N GLU A 300 10.53 9.88 20.41
CA GLU A 300 11.16 10.13 21.70
C GLU A 300 10.16 10.23 22.86
N ASP A 301 8.92 10.66 22.56
CA ASP A 301 7.86 10.80 23.57
C ASP A 301 7.22 9.45 23.92
N MET A 302 7.49 8.39 23.14
CA MET A 302 6.98 7.06 23.42
C MET A 302 7.64 6.41 24.63
N THR A 303 6.96 5.40 25.17
CA THR A 303 7.53 4.50 26.17
C THR A 303 8.73 3.73 25.60
N PRO A 304 9.65 3.22 26.46
CA PRO A 304 10.76 2.37 26.00
C PRO A 304 10.29 1.17 25.17
N ALA A 305 9.19 0.53 25.55
CA ALA A 305 8.59 -0.59 24.80
C ALA A 305 8.12 -0.15 23.41
N GLY A 306 7.48 1.01 23.29
CA GLY A 306 7.05 1.57 22.01
C GLY A 306 8.22 1.86 21.09
N ARG A 307 9.26 2.53 21.58
CA ARG A 307 10.50 2.77 20.82
C ARG A 307 11.15 1.47 20.36
N ARG A 308 11.24 0.49 21.26
CA ARG A 308 11.83 -0.81 20.95
C ARG A 308 11.06 -1.54 19.85
N PHE A 309 9.73 -1.51 19.87
CA PHE A 309 8.90 -2.09 18.81
C PHE A 309 9.19 -1.44 17.46
N VAL A 310 9.23 -0.11 17.39
CA VAL A 310 9.56 0.64 16.17
C VAL A 310 10.96 0.28 15.64
N GLU A 311 11.98 0.24 16.51
CA GLU A 311 13.34 -0.17 16.15
C GLU A 311 13.39 -1.59 15.56
N LEU A 312 12.71 -2.54 16.18
CA LEU A 312 12.65 -3.92 15.72
C LEU A 312 11.97 -4.02 14.36
N CYS A 313 10.87 -3.30 14.14
CA CYS A 313 10.18 -3.26 12.85
C CYS A 313 11.09 -2.67 11.77
N ASN A 314 11.71 -1.52 12.03
CA ASN A 314 12.53 -0.84 11.03
C ASN A 314 13.82 -1.60 10.71
N GLY A 315 14.49 -2.16 11.72
CA GLY A 315 15.67 -3.00 11.53
C GLY A 315 15.40 -4.33 10.80
N ASN A 316 14.14 -4.71 10.64
CA ASN A 316 13.72 -5.94 9.95
C ASN A 316 12.63 -5.66 8.90
N PHE A 317 12.50 -4.41 8.40
CA PHE A 317 11.39 -4.01 7.53
C PHE A 317 11.32 -4.85 6.25
N ASP A 318 12.44 -5.13 5.61
CA ASP A 318 12.48 -5.96 4.39
C ASP A 318 11.99 -7.40 4.66
N ALA A 319 12.32 -7.96 5.82
CA ALA A 319 11.86 -9.30 6.19
C ALA A 319 10.35 -9.30 6.46
N LEU A 320 9.83 -8.25 7.11
CA LEU A 320 8.40 -8.07 7.31
C LEU A 320 7.66 -7.88 5.99
N ALA A 321 8.13 -6.98 5.12
CA ALA A 321 7.51 -6.70 3.82
C ALA A 321 7.52 -7.92 2.88
N ARG A 322 8.55 -8.78 2.95
CA ARG A 322 8.56 -10.04 2.18
C ARG A 322 7.42 -10.97 2.54
N THR A 323 6.93 -10.92 3.76
CA THR A 323 5.88 -11.82 4.25
C THR A 323 4.53 -11.13 4.35
N LEU A 324 4.52 -9.88 4.81
CA LEU A 324 3.32 -9.04 4.83
C LEU A 324 3.17 -8.36 3.45
N LEU A 325 2.56 -9.07 2.50
CA LEU A 325 2.41 -8.57 1.13
C LEU A 325 1.77 -7.18 1.02
N PRO A 326 0.79 -6.80 1.87
CA PRO A 326 0.28 -5.42 1.88
C PRO A 326 1.36 -4.37 2.16
N TRP A 327 2.41 -4.70 2.93
CA TRP A 327 3.52 -3.77 3.18
C TRP A 327 4.45 -3.65 1.96
N ALA A 328 4.74 -4.77 1.29
CA ALA A 328 5.50 -4.73 0.03
C ALA A 328 4.76 -3.94 -1.06
N ASP A 329 3.45 -4.14 -1.14
CA ASP A 329 2.57 -3.44 -2.06
C ASP A 329 2.50 -1.94 -1.74
N LEU A 330 2.36 -1.60 -0.45
CA LEU A 330 2.38 -0.22 0.00
C LEU A 330 3.73 0.48 -0.28
N CYS A 331 4.85 -0.22 -0.25
CA CYS A 331 6.14 0.32 -0.69
C CYS A 331 6.09 0.72 -2.18
N ASN A 332 5.51 -0.13 -3.03
CA ASN A 332 5.32 0.17 -4.45
C ASN A 332 4.45 1.42 -4.64
N LEU A 333 3.36 1.54 -3.88
CA LEU A 333 2.49 2.73 -3.89
C LEU A 333 3.22 3.98 -3.42
N GLY A 334 4.07 3.86 -2.40
CA GLY A 334 4.96 4.93 -1.94
C GLY A 334 5.92 5.40 -3.03
N ASP A 335 6.59 4.47 -3.71
CA ASP A 335 7.50 4.76 -4.82
C ASP A 335 6.77 5.46 -5.99
N LEU A 336 5.58 4.98 -6.37
CA LEU A 336 4.76 5.62 -7.41
C LEU A 336 4.27 7.02 -6.99
N SER A 337 4.02 7.22 -5.69
CA SER A 337 3.64 8.52 -5.15
C SER A 337 4.80 9.53 -5.21
N VAL A 338 6.03 9.07 -4.95
CA VAL A 338 7.24 9.89 -5.13
C VAL A 338 7.45 10.25 -6.58
N LEU A 339 7.29 9.30 -7.50
CA LEU A 339 7.33 9.60 -8.94
C LEU A 339 6.29 10.67 -9.31
N ALA A 340 5.05 10.55 -8.82
CA ALA A 340 4.00 11.54 -9.10
C ALA A 340 4.34 12.93 -8.55
N ALA A 341 4.91 13.00 -7.35
CA ALA A 341 5.40 14.25 -6.77
C ALA A 341 6.55 14.87 -7.59
N LEU A 342 7.53 14.06 -8.02
CA LEU A 342 8.63 14.51 -8.90
C LEU A 342 8.09 15.02 -10.25
N VAL A 343 7.12 14.32 -10.84
CA VAL A 343 6.47 14.75 -12.08
C VAL A 343 5.80 16.11 -11.92
N ALA A 344 5.15 16.36 -10.80
CA ALA A 344 4.46 17.62 -10.53
C ALA A 344 5.43 18.76 -10.13
N GLU A 345 6.31 18.53 -9.14
CA GLU A 345 7.14 19.58 -8.54
C GLU A 345 8.37 19.90 -9.39
N ASP A 346 9.04 18.91 -9.97
CA ASP A 346 10.18 19.10 -10.86
C ASP A 346 9.77 19.32 -12.32
N ARG A 347 8.47 19.33 -12.61
CA ARG A 347 7.91 19.50 -13.94
C ARG A 347 8.45 18.51 -14.95
N LEU A 348 8.66 17.23 -14.51
CA LEU A 348 9.30 16.21 -15.34
C LEU A 348 8.48 15.87 -16.60
N ALA A 349 7.16 15.89 -16.50
CA ALA A 349 6.30 15.66 -17.66
C ALA A 349 6.49 16.74 -18.72
N GLU A 350 6.54 18.01 -18.32
CA GLU A 350 6.77 19.13 -19.24
C GLU A 350 8.16 19.05 -19.90
N LYS A 351 9.19 18.82 -19.10
CA LYS A 351 10.57 18.63 -19.60
C LYS A 351 10.70 17.45 -20.55
N ALA A 352 9.92 16.40 -20.33
CA ALA A 352 9.85 15.21 -21.19
C ALA A 352 8.87 15.36 -22.37
N GLY A 353 8.18 16.49 -22.51
CA GLY A 353 7.14 16.67 -23.52
C GLY A 353 5.99 15.67 -23.40
N TRP A 354 5.72 15.19 -22.19
CA TRP A 354 4.69 14.18 -21.91
C TRP A 354 3.38 14.86 -21.53
N ASP A 355 2.36 14.71 -22.39
CA ASP A 355 1.00 15.19 -22.11
C ASP A 355 0.31 14.27 -21.10
N LEU A 356 0.01 14.82 -19.93
CA LEU A 356 -0.69 14.12 -18.86
C LEU A 356 -2.23 14.25 -18.96
N ALA A 357 -2.78 15.07 -19.85
CA ALA A 357 -4.22 15.36 -19.85
C ALA A 357 -5.07 14.09 -19.91
N TRP A 358 -4.69 13.14 -20.76
CA TRP A 358 -5.42 11.89 -20.92
C TRP A 358 -5.45 11.01 -19.67
N ILE A 359 -4.31 10.88 -18.95
CA ILE A 359 -4.23 10.03 -17.75
C ILE A 359 -4.87 10.71 -16.54
N LEU A 360 -4.84 12.04 -16.49
CA LEU A 360 -5.44 12.82 -15.42
C LEU A 360 -6.97 12.87 -15.53
N ASP A 361 -7.53 12.74 -16.74
CA ASP A 361 -8.97 12.65 -16.96
C ASP A 361 -9.48 11.23 -16.63
N PRO A 362 -10.38 11.05 -15.64
CA PRO A 362 -10.98 9.76 -15.34
C PRO A 362 -11.74 9.12 -16.51
N LYS A 363 -12.23 9.94 -17.48
CA LYS A 363 -12.86 9.44 -18.69
C LYS A 363 -11.85 9.00 -19.74
N GLY A 364 -10.69 9.66 -19.79
CA GLY A 364 -9.58 9.27 -20.67
C GLY A 364 -8.99 7.93 -20.28
N TYR A 365 -8.55 7.81 -19.03
CA TYR A 365 -8.06 6.55 -18.49
C TYR A 365 -8.91 6.09 -17.29
N PRO A 366 -9.86 5.18 -17.48
CA PRO A 366 -10.69 4.67 -16.38
C PRO A 366 -9.88 3.71 -15.52
N VAL A 367 -9.56 4.14 -14.29
CA VAL A 367 -8.99 3.26 -13.26
C VAL A 367 -10.05 2.26 -12.80
N ALA A 368 -9.67 0.99 -12.61
CA ALA A 368 -10.57 -0.01 -12.06
C ALA A 368 -11.06 0.40 -10.68
N ARG A 369 -12.38 0.50 -10.51
CA ARG A 369 -13.00 0.88 -9.23
C ARG A 369 -12.95 -0.27 -8.25
N MET A 370 -12.52 0.04 -7.04
CA MET A 370 -12.48 -0.88 -5.92
C MET A 370 -12.77 -0.12 -4.63
N ALA A 371 -13.91 -0.38 -4.02
CA ALA A 371 -14.28 0.25 -2.76
C ALA A 371 -13.32 -0.21 -1.64
N ALA A 372 -12.57 0.72 -1.06
CA ALA A 372 -11.79 0.46 0.13
C ALA A 372 -12.70 0.25 1.36
N PRO A 373 -12.26 -0.52 2.36
CA PRO A 373 -13.01 -0.68 3.60
C PRO A 373 -13.18 0.68 4.29
N ARG A 374 -14.43 1.07 4.58
CA ARG A 374 -14.74 2.30 5.35
C ARG A 374 -14.72 2.08 6.85
N SER A 375 -14.53 0.85 7.26
CA SER A 375 -14.35 0.49 8.66
C SER A 375 -13.54 -0.80 8.80
N ALA A 376 -12.90 -0.95 9.97
CA ALA A 376 -12.16 -2.16 10.33
C ALA A 376 -12.61 -2.64 11.70
N ALA A 377 -12.59 -3.94 11.92
CA ALA A 377 -12.91 -4.51 13.23
C ALA A 377 -11.91 -4.01 14.28
N THR A 378 -12.42 -3.67 15.45
CA THR A 378 -11.56 -3.30 16.59
C THR A 378 -10.62 -4.46 16.91
N LEU A 379 -9.36 -4.13 17.11
CA LEU A 379 -8.34 -5.04 17.63
C LEU A 379 -7.93 -4.57 19.03
N CYS A 380 -7.80 -5.50 19.94
CA CYS A 380 -7.24 -5.21 21.26
C CYS A 380 -6.45 -6.40 21.80
N SER A 381 -5.66 -6.12 22.82
CA SER A 381 -5.02 -7.14 23.65
C SER A 381 -5.26 -6.79 25.12
N VAL A 382 -5.01 -7.72 26.03
CA VAL A 382 -5.24 -7.56 27.46
C VAL A 382 -3.95 -7.65 28.22
N ILE A 383 -3.76 -6.74 29.19
CA ILE A 383 -2.72 -6.85 30.22
C ILE A 383 -3.36 -7.41 31.49
N VAL A 384 -2.87 -8.59 31.92
CA VAL A 384 -3.42 -9.32 33.07
C VAL A 384 -3.25 -8.56 34.38
N SER A 385 -2.10 -7.92 34.56
CA SER A 385 -1.75 -7.19 35.79
C SER A 385 -2.45 -5.85 35.96
N GLY A 386 -3.68 -5.68 35.52
CA GLY A 386 -4.39 -4.41 35.69
C GLY A 386 -5.74 -4.35 35.03
N ASN A 387 -6.27 -5.50 34.58
CA ASN A 387 -7.58 -5.59 33.92
C ASN A 387 -7.75 -4.52 32.81
N SER A 388 -6.66 -4.23 32.10
CA SER A 388 -6.61 -3.16 31.11
C SER A 388 -6.54 -3.73 29.70
N ALA A 389 -7.30 -3.16 28.81
CA ALA A 389 -7.20 -3.42 27.39
C ALA A 389 -6.16 -2.47 26.76
N ILE A 390 -5.38 -3.01 25.84
CA ILE A 390 -4.48 -2.24 24.99
C ILE A 390 -5.07 -2.23 23.60
N PHE A 391 -5.13 -1.06 23.00
CA PHE A 391 -5.34 -0.87 21.59
C PHE A 391 -4.31 0.11 21.05
N VAL A 392 -4.06 0.05 19.78
CA VAL A 392 -3.14 0.96 19.08
C VAL A 392 -3.91 1.67 17.99
N SER A 393 -3.64 2.94 17.80
CA SER A 393 -4.09 3.74 16.68
C SER A 393 -2.96 3.89 15.67
N GLY A 394 -3.18 4.65 14.62
CA GLY A 394 -2.21 4.99 13.59
C GLY A 394 -2.82 4.86 12.21
N GLY A 395 -1.97 4.86 11.22
CA GLY A 395 -2.42 4.86 9.84
C GLY A 395 -1.27 4.65 8.85
N VAL A 396 -1.57 4.98 7.61
CA VAL A 396 -0.59 5.10 6.53
C VAL A 396 -0.49 6.57 6.17
N TRP A 397 0.71 7.16 6.28
CA TRP A 397 0.97 8.57 6.01
C TRP A 397 2.13 8.73 5.03
N ILE A 398 1.83 8.62 3.75
CA ILE A 398 2.80 8.82 2.68
C ILE A 398 2.82 10.33 2.36
N LYS A 399 3.98 10.97 2.58
CA LYS A 399 4.23 12.39 2.29
C LYS A 399 5.23 12.52 1.14
N PRO A 400 4.82 12.27 -0.09
CA PRO A 400 5.75 12.14 -1.20
C PRO A 400 6.43 13.45 -1.56
N ALA A 401 5.79 14.59 -1.36
CA ALA A 401 6.39 15.90 -1.60
C ALA A 401 7.56 16.18 -0.65
N ASP A 402 7.40 15.88 0.66
CA ASP A 402 8.47 16.02 1.63
C ASP A 402 9.66 15.10 1.30
N TRP A 403 9.38 13.90 0.80
CA TRP A 403 10.40 12.97 0.38
C TRP A 403 11.09 13.44 -0.90
N ALA A 404 10.34 13.91 -1.89
CA ALA A 404 10.89 14.49 -3.10
C ALA A 404 11.78 15.73 -2.82
N ALA A 405 11.51 16.48 -1.74
CA ALA A 405 12.32 17.62 -1.33
C ALA A 405 13.62 17.23 -0.60
N LYS A 406 13.65 16.07 0.07
CA LYS A 406 14.84 15.57 0.79
C LYS A 406 15.64 14.60 -0.08
N ARG A 407 16.65 15.13 -0.77
CA ARG A 407 17.49 14.39 -1.72
C ARG A 407 18.94 14.39 -1.28
N SER A 408 19.64 13.27 -1.54
CA SER A 408 21.08 13.19 -1.47
C SER A 408 21.66 13.25 -2.88
N SER A 409 22.70 14.06 -3.11
CA SER A 409 23.39 14.09 -4.41
C SER A 409 24.28 12.85 -4.55
N ASP A 410 24.22 12.18 -5.73
CA ASP A 410 25.06 11.02 -6.07
C ASP A 410 25.29 10.92 -7.57
N ASP A 411 26.54 11.10 -8.01
CA ASP A 411 26.95 11.07 -9.41
C ASP A 411 26.67 9.70 -10.07
N LYS A 412 26.71 8.61 -9.29
CA LYS A 412 26.55 7.24 -9.81
C LYS A 412 25.14 6.92 -10.27
N VAL A 413 24.15 7.72 -9.88
CA VAL A 413 22.77 7.48 -10.30
C VAL A 413 22.62 7.63 -11.82
N ALA A 414 23.31 8.61 -12.42
CA ALA A 414 23.29 8.84 -13.85
C ALA A 414 23.92 7.69 -14.67
N GLU A 415 24.86 6.93 -14.10
CA GLU A 415 25.51 5.80 -14.79
C GLU A 415 24.54 4.67 -15.15
N LYS A 416 23.40 4.60 -14.48
CA LYS A 416 22.34 3.62 -14.74
C LYS A 416 21.31 4.10 -15.76
N ALA A 417 21.45 5.32 -16.28
CA ALA A 417 20.49 5.88 -17.23
C ALA A 417 20.51 5.08 -18.55
N PHE A 418 19.33 4.67 -18.97
CA PHE A 418 19.10 4.00 -20.23
C PHE A 418 17.72 4.36 -20.76
N ARG A 419 17.60 4.46 -22.07
CA ARG A 419 16.34 4.73 -22.77
C ARG A 419 16.03 3.62 -23.77
N PRO A 420 14.85 3.01 -23.74
CA PRO A 420 14.43 2.08 -24.79
C PRO A 420 14.53 2.74 -26.17
N LYS A 421 15.15 2.09 -27.14
CA LYS A 421 15.27 2.63 -28.51
C LYS A 421 13.98 2.43 -29.29
N GLU A 422 13.33 1.30 -29.09
CA GLU A 422 12.09 0.90 -29.75
C GLU A 422 11.05 0.49 -28.71
N GLY A 423 9.75 0.67 -29.05
CA GLY A 423 8.64 0.33 -28.15
C GLY A 423 8.65 1.14 -26.85
N TRP A 424 7.86 0.72 -25.89
CA TRP A 424 7.72 1.39 -24.58
C TRP A 424 8.61 0.77 -23.49
N SER A 425 9.19 -0.40 -23.70
CA SER A 425 10.05 -1.05 -22.69
C SER A 425 11.26 -1.75 -23.31
N ALA A 426 12.34 -1.85 -22.54
CA ALA A 426 13.50 -2.67 -22.87
C ALA A 426 14.18 -3.16 -21.59
N ALA A 427 14.68 -4.41 -21.59
CA ALA A 427 15.56 -4.91 -20.55
C ALA A 427 17.02 -4.63 -20.92
N GLN A 428 17.82 -4.18 -19.96
CA GLN A 428 19.27 -4.09 -20.15
C GLN A 428 19.85 -5.51 -20.22
N LYS A 429 20.67 -5.78 -21.24
CA LYS A 429 21.30 -7.09 -21.45
C LYS A 429 22.41 -7.35 -20.44
#